data_0f7e96529f4dec48e5e6c509a7ba9ce2
#
_entry.id   0f7e96529f4dec48e5e6c509a7ba9ce2
#
_cell.length_a   1.000
_cell.length_b   1.000
_cell.length_c   1.000
_cell.angle_alpha   90.00
_cell.angle_beta   90.00
_cell.angle_gamma   90.00
#
_symmetry.space_group_name_H-M   'P 1'
#
loop_
_entity.id
_entity.type
_entity.pdbx_description
1 polymer ?
#
loop_
_entity_poly.entity_id
_entity_poly.type
_entity_poly.pdbx_seq_one_letter_code
_entity_poly.pdbx_strand_id
1 'polypeptide(L)'
;LEALIAHEVTKRYSHHLALDRVSLAIPAQTIFGLLGPNGAGKTTLIRIINQIIQADEGTITLFGERLQEKHIGTIGYLPEERGLYKKMRVGDQLIYFAQLKGLSRQEAVARSKAWVTKFEIKDWWNKKVEDLSKGMAQKVQFISTVMHEPRLIILDEPFSGFDPINAQLITKEILELKEKGCTIIFSTHRMETVEDLCDHIALIDKSKKILEGSKRQVKETYRTHTYTVEHRGAFDLDAAKYRLIQQRVVEDDFYKSVIAVNDNSGPNQLLRDLIPVTEVHSFIEKIPTMSEIFITLVKGGHHE
;
A
#
# COMPACT_ATOMS: atom_id res chain seq x y z
N LEU A 1 4.74 -11.12 15.65
CA LEU A 1 3.35 -11.55 15.81
C LEU A 1 2.59 -11.19 14.56
N GLU A 2 1.86 -12.16 13.95
CA GLU A 2 1.07 -11.95 12.75
C GLU A 2 -0.35 -11.52 13.13
N ALA A 3 -0.86 -10.47 12.48
CA ALA A 3 -2.25 -10.05 12.64
C ALA A 3 -3.19 -10.93 11.80
N LEU A 4 -2.76 -11.27 10.58
CA LEU A 4 -3.53 -12.11 9.68
C LEU A 4 -2.61 -13.10 8.96
N ILE A 5 -3.05 -14.35 8.87
CA ILE A 5 -2.40 -15.38 8.04
C ILE A 5 -3.47 -15.97 7.12
N ALA A 6 -3.25 -15.88 5.82
CA ALA A 6 -3.97 -16.64 4.81
C ALA A 6 -3.12 -17.84 4.41
N HIS A 7 -3.70 -19.04 4.39
CA HIS A 7 -3.03 -20.27 4.02
C HIS A 7 -3.79 -20.96 2.89
N GLU A 8 -3.15 -21.06 1.73
CA GLU A 8 -3.62 -21.70 0.51
C GLU A 8 -5.06 -21.32 0.10
N VAL A 9 -5.39 -20.04 0.25
CA VAL A 9 -6.73 -19.53 -0.04
C VAL A 9 -7.01 -19.62 -1.53
N THR A 10 -8.06 -20.38 -1.88
CA THR A 10 -8.51 -20.59 -3.27
C THR A 10 -9.93 -20.08 -3.42
N LYS A 11 -10.21 -19.40 -4.53
CA LYS A 11 -11.55 -18.96 -4.90
C LYS A 11 -11.80 -19.07 -6.39
N ARG A 12 -12.88 -19.75 -6.76
CA ARG A 12 -13.34 -19.94 -8.15
C ARG A 12 -14.71 -19.31 -8.36
N TYR A 13 -14.88 -18.67 -9.49
CA TYR A 13 -16.17 -18.16 -9.96
C TYR A 13 -16.47 -18.80 -11.32
N SER A 14 -17.42 -19.71 -11.39
CA SER A 14 -17.79 -20.41 -12.64
C SER A 14 -16.55 -20.89 -13.41
N HIS A 15 -16.07 -20.12 -14.38
CA HIS A 15 -14.93 -20.46 -15.23
C HIS A 15 -13.65 -19.66 -14.89
N HIS A 16 -13.68 -18.82 -13.86
CA HIS A 16 -12.55 -17.95 -13.48
C HIS A 16 -12.00 -18.34 -12.11
N LEU A 17 -10.69 -18.65 -12.07
CA LEU A 17 -9.95 -18.84 -10.83
C LEU A 17 -9.46 -17.48 -10.34
N ALA A 18 -10.11 -16.93 -9.32
CA ALA A 18 -9.80 -15.59 -8.80
C ALA A 18 -8.66 -15.59 -7.79
N LEU A 19 -8.47 -16.69 -7.05
CA LEU A 19 -7.33 -16.94 -6.16
C LEU A 19 -6.90 -18.40 -6.31
N ASP A 20 -5.61 -18.62 -6.52
CA ASP A 20 -4.99 -19.93 -6.66
C ASP A 20 -3.98 -20.15 -5.51
N ARG A 21 -4.45 -20.81 -4.45
CA ARG A 21 -3.66 -21.18 -3.27
C ARG A 21 -2.81 -20.03 -2.71
N VAL A 22 -3.43 -18.85 -2.59
CA VAL A 22 -2.75 -17.66 -2.08
C VAL A 22 -2.47 -17.83 -0.60
N SER A 23 -1.18 -17.78 -0.24
CA SER A 23 -0.72 -17.79 1.16
C SER A 23 0.05 -16.50 1.44
N LEU A 24 -0.30 -15.78 2.52
CA LEU A 24 0.40 -14.57 2.96
C LEU A 24 0.28 -14.37 4.47
N ALA A 25 1.22 -13.65 5.04
CA ALA A 25 1.27 -13.33 6.45
C ALA A 25 1.43 -11.81 6.65
N ILE A 26 0.51 -11.21 7.40
CA ILE A 26 0.49 -9.77 7.66
C ILE A 26 0.95 -9.53 9.08
N PRO A 27 2.13 -8.89 9.28
CA PRO A 27 2.61 -8.57 10.61
C PRO A 27 1.69 -7.59 11.33
N ALA A 28 1.54 -7.75 12.64
CA ALA A 28 0.76 -6.84 13.47
C ALA A 28 1.37 -5.43 13.50
N GLN A 29 0.53 -4.42 13.63
CA GLN A 29 0.92 -3.01 13.77
C GLN A 29 1.74 -2.48 12.57
N THR A 30 1.46 -2.99 11.38
CA THR A 30 2.08 -2.56 10.14
C THR A 30 1.06 -2.03 9.13
N ILE A 31 1.54 -1.24 8.18
CA ILE A 31 0.81 -0.94 6.95
C ILE A 31 1.29 -1.95 5.88
N PHE A 32 0.39 -2.83 5.49
CA PHE A 32 0.64 -3.89 4.52
C PHE A 32 0.02 -3.55 3.17
N GLY A 33 0.84 -3.40 2.15
CA GLY A 33 0.41 -3.14 0.77
C GLY A 33 0.01 -4.43 0.06
N LEU A 34 -1.26 -4.56 -0.32
CA LEU A 34 -1.75 -5.62 -1.18
C LEU A 34 -1.80 -5.12 -2.63
N LEU A 35 -0.79 -5.50 -3.42
CA LEU A 35 -0.51 -4.96 -4.74
C LEU A 35 -0.94 -5.90 -5.86
N GLY A 36 -1.11 -5.35 -7.05
CA GLY A 36 -1.39 -6.11 -8.26
C GLY A 36 -2.27 -5.36 -9.24
N PRO A 37 -2.32 -5.79 -10.50
CA PRO A 37 -3.19 -5.19 -11.51
C PRO A 37 -4.68 -5.42 -11.18
N ASN A 38 -5.56 -4.73 -11.92
CA ASN A 38 -7.00 -4.97 -11.82
C ASN A 38 -7.31 -6.40 -12.26
N GLY A 39 -8.20 -7.07 -11.52
CA GLY A 39 -8.54 -8.47 -11.76
C GLY A 39 -7.54 -9.50 -11.21
N ALA A 40 -6.45 -9.09 -10.57
CA ALA A 40 -5.45 -10.01 -10.00
C ALA A 40 -5.95 -10.90 -8.84
N GLY A 41 -7.09 -10.55 -8.21
CA GLY A 41 -7.65 -11.28 -7.07
C GLY A 41 -7.66 -10.51 -5.74
N LYS A 42 -7.09 -9.30 -5.68
CA LYS A 42 -7.00 -8.48 -4.44
C LYS A 42 -8.35 -8.29 -3.75
N THR A 43 -9.33 -7.75 -4.48
CA THR A 43 -10.68 -7.50 -3.94
C THR A 43 -11.39 -8.80 -3.54
N THR A 44 -11.12 -9.92 -4.23
CA THR A 44 -11.62 -11.23 -3.83
C THR A 44 -11.06 -11.66 -2.48
N LEU A 45 -9.75 -11.53 -2.26
CA LEU A 45 -9.12 -11.84 -0.98
C LEU A 45 -9.66 -10.92 0.13
N ILE A 46 -9.77 -9.61 -0.13
CA ILE A 46 -10.35 -8.64 0.80
C ILE A 46 -11.79 -9.02 1.19
N ARG A 47 -12.63 -9.43 0.23
CA ARG A 47 -14.01 -9.86 0.51
C ARG A 47 -14.06 -11.13 1.34
N ILE A 48 -13.11 -12.06 1.17
CA ILE A 48 -12.99 -13.27 2.02
C ILE A 48 -12.60 -12.87 3.44
N ILE A 49 -11.62 -11.99 3.63
CA ILE A 49 -11.19 -11.50 4.94
C ILE A 49 -12.35 -10.80 5.67
N ASN A 50 -13.19 -10.05 4.95
CA ASN A 50 -14.38 -9.40 5.50
C ASN A 50 -15.60 -10.33 5.62
N GLN A 51 -15.46 -11.62 5.31
CA GLN A 51 -16.55 -12.60 5.35
C GLN A 51 -17.76 -12.24 4.46
N ILE A 52 -17.55 -11.44 3.43
CA ILE A 52 -18.58 -11.11 2.42
C ILE A 52 -18.79 -12.31 1.50
N ILE A 53 -17.72 -13.07 1.22
CA ILE A 53 -17.72 -14.33 0.48
C ILE A 53 -16.84 -15.34 1.20
N GLN A 54 -17.09 -16.63 0.96
CA GLN A 54 -16.28 -17.70 1.51
C GLN A 54 -15.21 -18.15 0.50
N ALA A 55 -14.04 -18.54 1.02
CA ALA A 55 -13.05 -19.28 0.24
C ALA A 55 -13.58 -20.67 -0.09
N ASP A 56 -13.19 -21.22 -1.23
CA ASP A 56 -13.54 -22.60 -1.58
C ASP A 56 -12.57 -23.59 -0.92
N GLU A 57 -11.29 -23.19 -0.78
CA GLU A 57 -10.25 -23.97 -0.11
C GLU A 57 -9.35 -23.03 0.70
N GLY A 58 -8.59 -23.59 1.64
CA GLY A 58 -7.67 -22.86 2.49
C GLY A 58 -8.31 -22.29 3.74
N THR A 59 -7.51 -21.56 4.52
CA THR A 59 -7.95 -20.98 5.80
C THR A 59 -7.38 -19.58 6.00
N ILE A 60 -8.09 -18.78 6.79
CA ILE A 60 -7.59 -17.49 7.28
C ILE A 60 -7.63 -17.50 8.80
N THR A 61 -6.56 -17.06 9.43
CA THR A 61 -6.50 -16.75 10.85
C THR A 61 -6.35 -15.25 11.05
N LEU A 62 -7.02 -14.70 12.05
CA LEU A 62 -6.95 -13.31 12.44
C LEU A 62 -6.58 -13.23 13.93
N PHE A 63 -5.48 -12.55 14.24
CA PHE A 63 -4.94 -12.44 15.60
C PHE A 63 -4.80 -13.79 16.34
N GLY A 64 -4.37 -14.84 15.62
CA GLY A 64 -4.17 -16.18 16.16
C GLY A 64 -5.41 -17.08 16.19
N GLU A 65 -6.59 -16.57 15.86
CA GLU A 65 -7.82 -17.35 15.82
C GLU A 65 -8.28 -17.58 14.37
N ARG A 66 -8.92 -18.72 14.09
CA ARG A 66 -9.57 -18.92 12.79
C ARG A 66 -10.62 -17.85 12.56
N LEU A 67 -10.59 -17.23 11.38
CA LEU A 67 -11.51 -16.16 11.00
C LEU A 67 -12.97 -16.63 11.10
N GLN A 68 -13.79 -15.87 11.82
CA GLN A 68 -15.20 -16.13 12.11
C GLN A 68 -15.98 -14.81 12.11
N GLU A 69 -17.30 -14.90 12.06
CA GLU A 69 -18.23 -13.76 12.08
C GLU A 69 -17.99 -12.78 13.25
N LYS A 70 -17.63 -13.31 14.44
CA LYS A 70 -17.30 -12.48 15.62
C LYS A 70 -16.19 -11.45 15.36
N HIS A 71 -15.31 -11.71 14.41
CA HIS A 71 -14.19 -10.81 14.09
C HIS A 71 -14.61 -9.59 13.24
N ILE A 72 -15.80 -9.62 12.60
CA ILE A 72 -16.28 -8.50 11.76
C ILE A 72 -16.36 -7.19 12.56
N GLY A 73 -16.71 -7.28 13.86
CA GLY A 73 -16.72 -6.13 14.77
C GLY A 73 -15.33 -5.50 15.00
N THR A 74 -14.26 -6.27 14.81
CA THR A 74 -12.86 -5.80 14.98
C THR A 74 -12.19 -5.37 13.68
N ILE A 75 -12.91 -5.46 12.55
CA ILE A 75 -12.43 -5.08 11.22
C ILE A 75 -13.14 -3.82 10.76
N GLY A 76 -12.35 -2.81 10.35
CA GLY A 76 -12.81 -1.67 9.58
C GLY A 76 -12.56 -1.91 8.09
N TYR A 77 -13.58 -1.78 7.25
CA TYR A 77 -13.43 -1.96 5.80
C TYR A 77 -13.93 -0.73 5.04
N LEU A 78 -13.03 -0.14 4.28
CA LEU A 78 -13.31 0.93 3.32
C LEU A 78 -13.29 0.32 1.91
N PRO A 79 -14.42 0.03 1.29
CA PRO A 79 -14.46 -0.46 -0.09
C PRO A 79 -14.17 0.67 -1.09
N GLU A 80 -13.68 0.30 -2.28
CA GLU A 80 -13.51 1.22 -3.42
C GLU A 80 -14.82 1.89 -3.82
N GLU A 81 -15.92 1.12 -3.86
CA GLU A 81 -17.25 1.65 -4.12
C GLU A 81 -17.89 2.16 -2.82
N ARG A 82 -18.64 3.26 -2.94
CA ARG A 82 -19.25 3.91 -1.78
C ARG A 82 -20.43 3.11 -1.23
N GLY A 83 -20.26 2.61 0.00
CA GLY A 83 -21.32 1.93 0.75
C GLY A 83 -22.22 2.86 1.56
N LEU A 84 -22.33 4.15 1.21
CA LEU A 84 -23.11 5.12 1.97
C LEU A 84 -24.59 5.16 1.50
N TYR A 85 -25.51 5.24 2.46
CA TYR A 85 -26.95 5.40 2.18
C TYR A 85 -27.29 6.85 1.81
N LYS A 86 -27.56 7.10 0.53
CA LYS A 86 -27.71 8.44 -0.04
C LYS A 86 -28.75 9.32 0.67
N LYS A 87 -29.88 8.75 1.08
CA LYS A 87 -31.00 9.48 1.73
C LYS A 87 -30.83 9.70 3.23
N MET A 88 -29.86 9.05 3.87
CA MET A 88 -29.59 9.25 5.30
C MET A 88 -28.83 10.55 5.55
N ARG A 89 -29.02 11.15 6.73
CA ARG A 89 -28.17 12.23 7.21
C ARG A 89 -26.81 11.68 7.66
N VAL A 90 -25.77 12.46 7.53
CA VAL A 90 -24.40 12.07 7.92
C VAL A 90 -24.34 11.58 9.36
N GLY A 91 -24.91 12.34 10.32
CA GLY A 91 -24.92 11.96 11.73
C GLY A 91 -25.64 10.64 11.99
N ASP A 92 -26.83 10.46 11.38
CA ASP A 92 -27.61 9.24 11.54
C ASP A 92 -26.88 8.03 10.97
N GLN A 93 -26.21 8.19 9.83
CA GLN A 93 -25.46 7.12 9.21
C GLN A 93 -24.22 6.72 9.99
N LEU A 94 -23.46 7.68 10.51
CA LEU A 94 -22.30 7.39 11.36
C LEU A 94 -22.74 6.63 12.62
N ILE A 95 -23.79 7.08 13.30
CA ILE A 95 -24.36 6.38 14.48
C ILE A 95 -24.79 4.96 14.09
N TYR A 96 -25.50 4.81 12.98
CA TYR A 96 -25.97 3.51 12.50
C TYR A 96 -24.81 2.54 12.25
N PHE A 97 -23.77 2.95 11.53
CA PHE A 97 -22.62 2.09 11.27
C PHE A 97 -21.83 1.76 12.55
N ALA A 98 -21.72 2.71 13.49
CA ALA A 98 -21.09 2.46 14.77
C ALA A 98 -21.84 1.38 15.57
N GLN A 99 -23.18 1.44 15.58
CA GLN A 99 -24.00 0.44 16.24
C GLN A 99 -23.93 -0.93 15.57
N LEU A 100 -23.85 -1.00 14.24
CA LEU A 100 -23.61 -2.25 13.50
C LEU A 100 -22.27 -2.91 13.88
N LYS A 101 -21.30 -2.12 14.33
CA LYS A 101 -20.00 -2.58 14.83
C LYS A 101 -20.00 -2.88 16.35
N GLY A 102 -21.18 -2.87 16.98
CA GLY A 102 -21.37 -3.29 18.37
C GLY A 102 -21.28 -2.17 19.41
N LEU A 103 -21.15 -0.90 19.01
CA LEU A 103 -21.16 0.21 19.95
C LEU A 103 -22.59 0.46 20.48
N SER A 104 -22.70 0.81 21.75
CA SER A 104 -23.96 1.37 22.29
C SER A 104 -24.31 2.68 21.57
N ARG A 105 -25.58 3.07 21.58
CA ARG A 105 -26.00 4.35 20.97
C ARG A 105 -25.27 5.56 21.59
N GLN A 106 -25.01 5.53 22.89
CA GLN A 106 -24.31 6.61 23.57
C GLN A 106 -22.86 6.74 23.08
N GLU A 107 -22.13 5.63 23.02
CA GLU A 107 -20.76 5.58 22.48
C GLU A 107 -20.72 5.97 21.00
N ALA A 108 -21.66 5.45 20.20
CA ALA A 108 -21.76 5.77 18.77
C ALA A 108 -21.91 7.28 18.52
N VAL A 109 -22.79 7.95 19.30
CA VAL A 109 -22.97 9.40 19.22
C VAL A 109 -21.71 10.14 19.64
N ALA A 110 -21.09 9.75 20.77
CA ALA A 110 -19.89 10.39 21.30
C ALA A 110 -18.71 10.29 20.30
N ARG A 111 -18.44 9.08 19.81
CA ARG A 111 -17.35 8.84 18.85
C ARG A 111 -17.61 9.52 17.51
N SER A 112 -18.83 9.43 16.97
CA SER A 112 -19.19 10.15 15.74
C SER A 112 -18.96 11.65 15.85
N LYS A 113 -19.38 12.26 16.96
CA LYS A 113 -19.15 13.70 17.22
C LYS A 113 -17.66 14.04 17.35
N ALA A 114 -16.86 13.20 18.01
CA ALA A 114 -15.41 13.38 18.10
C ALA A 114 -14.75 13.37 16.71
N TRP A 115 -15.10 12.40 15.87
CA TRP A 115 -14.56 12.27 14.52
C TRP A 115 -14.96 13.41 13.59
N VAL A 116 -16.25 13.82 13.60
CA VAL A 116 -16.68 14.97 12.77
C VAL A 116 -16.05 16.28 13.24
N THR A 117 -15.70 16.39 14.54
CA THR A 117 -14.93 17.52 15.06
C THR A 117 -13.49 17.48 14.56
N LYS A 118 -12.81 16.32 14.67
CA LYS A 118 -11.43 16.12 14.22
C LYS A 118 -11.27 16.41 12.72
N PHE A 119 -12.27 16.03 11.91
CA PHE A 119 -12.27 16.23 10.45
C PHE A 119 -12.82 17.59 10.01
N GLU A 120 -13.20 18.46 10.96
CA GLU A 120 -13.77 19.80 10.71
C GLU A 120 -15.04 19.78 9.84
N ILE A 121 -15.90 18.76 10.05
CA ILE A 121 -17.11 18.55 9.25
C ILE A 121 -18.40 18.62 10.10
N LYS A 122 -18.38 19.34 11.21
CA LYS A 122 -19.56 19.47 12.10
C LYS A 122 -20.82 19.96 11.37
N ASP A 123 -20.63 20.89 10.44
CA ASP A 123 -21.73 21.47 9.64
C ASP A 123 -22.40 20.47 8.69
N TRP A 124 -21.78 19.30 8.48
CA TRP A 124 -22.36 18.26 7.63
C TRP A 124 -23.27 17.32 8.40
N TRP A 125 -23.31 17.39 9.71
CA TRP A 125 -24.05 16.46 10.57
C TRP A 125 -25.50 16.22 10.14
N ASN A 126 -26.21 17.30 9.77
CA ASN A 126 -27.60 17.25 9.35
C ASN A 126 -27.80 17.18 7.83
N LYS A 127 -26.71 17.26 7.03
CA LYS A 127 -26.79 17.12 5.59
C LYS A 127 -27.11 15.69 5.19
N LYS A 128 -27.85 15.49 4.12
CA LYS A 128 -27.99 14.17 3.51
C LYS A 128 -26.71 13.79 2.78
N VAL A 129 -26.43 12.50 2.72
CA VAL A 129 -25.26 11.98 2.01
C VAL A 129 -25.28 12.32 0.51
N GLU A 130 -26.49 12.37 -0.11
CA GLU A 130 -26.65 12.75 -1.51
C GLU A 130 -26.23 14.20 -1.81
N ASP A 131 -26.24 15.09 -0.79
CA ASP A 131 -25.85 16.49 -0.92
C ASP A 131 -24.34 16.71 -0.78
N LEU A 132 -23.57 15.64 -0.51
CA LEU A 132 -22.12 15.72 -0.33
C LEU A 132 -21.38 15.62 -1.68
N SER A 133 -20.31 16.41 -1.81
CA SER A 133 -19.36 16.20 -2.90
C SER A 133 -18.66 14.83 -2.76
N LYS A 134 -17.98 14.40 -3.82
CA LYS A 134 -17.22 13.14 -3.83
C LYS A 134 -16.22 13.05 -2.66
N GLY A 135 -15.40 14.08 -2.45
CA GLY A 135 -14.41 14.11 -1.37
C GLY A 135 -15.06 14.18 0.02
N MET A 136 -16.18 14.92 0.16
CA MET A 136 -16.95 14.96 1.41
C MET A 136 -17.48 13.57 1.78
N ALA A 137 -18.10 12.87 0.84
CA ALA A 137 -18.63 11.52 1.08
C ALA A 137 -17.50 10.52 1.46
N GLN A 138 -16.31 10.66 0.88
CA GLN A 138 -15.15 9.82 1.24
C GLN A 138 -14.66 10.08 2.68
N LYS A 139 -14.64 11.34 3.15
CA LYS A 139 -14.35 11.62 4.57
C LYS A 139 -15.34 10.93 5.50
N VAL A 140 -16.63 11.01 5.20
CA VAL A 140 -17.67 10.34 5.99
C VAL A 140 -17.49 8.82 5.96
N GLN A 141 -17.16 8.24 4.80
CA GLN A 141 -16.91 6.82 4.65
C GLN A 141 -15.68 6.37 5.43
N PHE A 142 -14.57 7.14 5.39
CA PHE A 142 -13.39 6.86 6.21
C PHE A 142 -13.73 6.89 7.71
N ILE A 143 -14.42 7.92 8.20
CA ILE A 143 -14.85 8.01 9.59
C ILE A 143 -15.66 6.78 9.98
N SER A 144 -16.64 6.37 9.15
CA SER A 144 -17.47 5.18 9.43
C SER A 144 -16.65 3.89 9.52
N THR A 145 -15.49 3.84 8.82
CA THR A 145 -14.58 2.69 8.81
C THR A 145 -13.76 2.57 10.10
N VAL A 146 -13.38 3.70 10.72
CA VAL A 146 -12.38 3.70 11.80
C VAL A 146 -12.94 4.06 13.17
N MET A 147 -14.14 4.67 13.26
CA MET A 147 -14.69 5.22 14.51
C MET A 147 -15.00 4.19 15.61
N HIS A 148 -15.12 2.91 15.26
CA HIS A 148 -15.33 1.81 16.23
C HIS A 148 -14.01 1.25 16.77
N GLU A 149 -12.86 1.86 16.42
CA GLU A 149 -11.50 1.48 16.85
C GLU A 149 -11.16 0.03 16.50
N PRO A 150 -11.20 -0.31 15.22
CA PRO A 150 -10.88 -1.66 14.77
C PRO A 150 -9.41 -2.01 15.01
N ARG A 151 -9.12 -3.30 15.24
CA ARG A 151 -7.75 -3.82 15.32
C ARG A 151 -7.12 -4.03 13.93
N LEU A 152 -7.95 -4.29 12.92
CA LEU A 152 -7.57 -4.42 11.52
C LEU A 152 -8.37 -3.43 10.68
N ILE A 153 -7.71 -2.64 9.86
CA ILE A 153 -8.34 -1.76 8.87
C ILE A 153 -7.96 -2.24 7.48
N ILE A 154 -8.94 -2.35 6.59
CA ILE A 154 -8.74 -2.69 5.19
C ILE A 154 -9.21 -1.50 4.36
N LEU A 155 -8.30 -0.92 3.58
CA LEU A 155 -8.54 0.25 2.73
C LEU A 155 -8.35 -0.16 1.27
N ASP A 156 -9.44 -0.25 0.52
CA ASP A 156 -9.42 -0.59 -0.90
C ASP A 156 -9.48 0.69 -1.74
N GLU A 157 -8.37 1.04 -2.39
CA GLU A 157 -8.16 2.28 -3.17
C GLU A 157 -8.59 3.57 -2.43
N PRO A 158 -8.15 3.81 -1.19
CA PRO A 158 -8.70 4.85 -0.31
C PRO A 158 -8.50 6.28 -0.83
N PHE A 159 -7.52 6.52 -1.69
CA PHE A 159 -7.24 7.85 -2.25
C PHE A 159 -7.92 8.12 -3.59
N SER A 160 -8.74 7.19 -4.09
CA SER A 160 -9.49 7.37 -5.32
C SER A 160 -10.49 8.52 -5.21
N GLY A 161 -10.21 9.63 -5.91
CA GLY A 161 -11.07 10.81 -5.96
C GLY A 161 -10.92 11.83 -4.83
N PHE A 162 -9.85 11.72 -4.02
CA PHE A 162 -9.39 12.82 -3.17
C PHE A 162 -8.52 13.80 -3.95
N ASP A 163 -8.61 15.07 -3.60
CA ASP A 163 -7.59 16.07 -3.90
C ASP A 163 -6.36 15.88 -2.98
N PRO A 164 -5.21 16.48 -3.30
CA PRO A 164 -3.99 16.31 -2.52
C PRO A 164 -4.11 16.67 -1.03
N ILE A 165 -4.89 17.69 -0.68
CA ILE A 165 -5.07 18.15 0.71
C ILE A 165 -5.83 17.10 1.52
N ASN A 166 -6.93 16.59 0.96
CA ASN A 166 -7.72 15.56 1.61
C ASN A 166 -6.96 14.23 1.69
N ALA A 167 -6.14 13.90 0.68
CA ALA A 167 -5.28 12.73 0.71
C ALA A 167 -4.25 12.81 1.85
N GLN A 168 -3.62 13.97 2.06
CA GLN A 168 -2.69 14.18 3.18
C GLN A 168 -3.36 14.03 4.54
N LEU A 169 -4.59 14.55 4.71
CA LEU A 169 -5.36 14.38 5.95
C LEU A 169 -5.59 12.90 6.26
N ILE A 170 -6.06 12.14 5.28
CA ILE A 170 -6.30 10.68 5.45
C ILE A 170 -4.99 9.94 5.71
N THR A 171 -3.90 10.28 5.02
CA THR A 171 -2.57 9.71 5.26
C THR A 171 -2.13 9.89 6.71
N LYS A 172 -2.26 11.12 7.23
CA LYS A 172 -1.94 11.41 8.64
C LYS A 172 -2.76 10.53 9.59
N GLU A 173 -4.07 10.41 9.37
CA GLU A 173 -4.93 9.57 10.20
C GLU A 173 -4.56 8.08 10.14
N ILE A 174 -4.20 7.57 8.96
CA ILE A 174 -3.72 6.20 8.77
C ILE A 174 -2.46 5.95 9.62
N LEU A 175 -1.49 6.88 9.60
CA LEU A 175 -0.28 6.78 10.41
C LEU A 175 -0.58 6.84 11.91
N GLU A 176 -1.44 7.76 12.36
CA GLU A 176 -1.87 7.84 13.76
C GLU A 176 -2.57 6.56 14.23
N LEU A 177 -3.39 5.93 13.38
CA LEU A 177 -4.06 4.67 13.70
C LEU A 177 -3.05 3.51 13.81
N LYS A 178 -2.04 3.47 12.94
CA LYS A 178 -0.93 2.51 13.05
C LYS A 178 -0.17 2.70 14.37
N GLU A 179 0.18 3.93 14.74
CA GLU A 179 0.87 4.23 15.99
C GLU A 179 0.07 3.80 17.24
N LYS A 180 -1.27 3.82 17.15
CA LYS A 180 -2.17 3.29 18.18
C LYS A 180 -2.28 1.77 18.20
N GLY A 181 -1.49 1.07 17.37
CA GLY A 181 -1.42 -0.40 17.33
C GLY A 181 -2.37 -1.08 16.34
N CYS A 182 -3.02 -0.30 15.46
CA CYS A 182 -3.86 -0.87 14.41
C CYS A 182 -3.00 -1.48 13.30
N THR A 183 -3.44 -2.62 12.75
CA THR A 183 -2.88 -3.20 11.53
C THR A 183 -3.69 -2.72 10.34
N ILE A 184 -3.03 -2.34 9.24
CA ILE A 184 -3.70 -1.73 8.10
C ILE A 184 -3.33 -2.50 6.82
N ILE A 185 -4.32 -3.01 6.11
CA ILE A 185 -4.17 -3.55 4.75
C ILE A 185 -4.55 -2.44 3.78
N PHE A 186 -3.65 -2.15 2.89
CA PHE A 186 -3.79 -1.09 1.91
C PHE A 186 -3.76 -1.68 0.50
N SER A 187 -4.91 -1.75 -0.17
CA SER A 187 -4.99 -2.22 -1.55
C SER A 187 -4.91 -1.03 -2.50
N THR A 188 -3.92 -1.03 -3.37
CA THR A 188 -3.75 0.02 -4.38
C THR A 188 -2.94 -0.45 -5.58
N HIS A 189 -3.09 0.24 -6.69
CA HIS A 189 -2.23 0.16 -7.86
C HIS A 189 -1.26 1.35 -7.97
N ARG A 190 -1.31 2.32 -7.03
CA ARG A 190 -0.44 3.51 -7.00
C ARG A 190 0.85 3.20 -6.24
N MET A 191 1.93 2.96 -6.98
CA MET A 191 3.21 2.55 -6.39
C MET A 191 3.87 3.64 -5.55
N GLU A 192 3.64 4.92 -5.84
CA GLU A 192 4.11 6.06 -5.02
C GLU A 192 3.55 5.99 -3.60
N THR A 193 2.24 5.70 -3.47
CA THR A 193 1.61 5.54 -2.15
C THR A 193 2.18 4.35 -1.38
N VAL A 194 2.50 3.25 -2.09
CA VAL A 194 3.15 2.08 -1.50
C VAL A 194 4.55 2.44 -1.00
N GLU A 195 5.29 3.21 -1.79
CA GLU A 195 6.62 3.69 -1.45
C GLU A 195 6.62 4.49 -0.13
N ASP A 196 5.64 5.37 0.02
CA ASP A 196 5.58 6.30 1.14
C ASP A 196 5.02 5.66 2.42
N LEU A 197 4.00 4.80 2.31
CA LEU A 197 3.22 4.36 3.46
C LEU A 197 3.46 2.92 3.90
N CYS A 198 3.75 1.98 2.99
CA CYS A 198 3.78 0.57 3.34
C CYS A 198 5.08 0.15 4.02
N ASP A 199 4.97 -0.69 5.05
CA ASP A 199 6.09 -1.36 5.71
C ASP A 199 6.38 -2.71 5.05
N HIS A 200 5.32 -3.45 4.74
CA HIS A 200 5.32 -4.76 4.11
C HIS A 200 4.43 -4.76 2.89
N ILE A 201 4.69 -5.63 1.95
CA ILE A 201 3.92 -5.75 0.73
C ILE A 201 3.73 -7.20 0.32
N ALA A 202 2.63 -7.47 -0.40
CA ALA A 202 2.48 -8.65 -1.23
C ALA A 202 1.96 -8.24 -2.61
N LEU A 203 2.49 -8.87 -3.64
CA LEU A 203 2.06 -8.71 -5.02
C LEU A 203 1.28 -9.94 -5.45
N ILE A 204 0.04 -9.70 -5.88
CA ILE A 204 -0.80 -10.73 -6.52
C ILE A 204 -0.90 -10.40 -8.02
N ASP A 205 -0.62 -11.38 -8.85
CA ASP A 205 -0.84 -11.30 -10.29
C ASP A 205 -1.42 -12.63 -10.79
N LYS A 206 -2.37 -12.56 -11.73
CA LYS A 206 -3.02 -13.74 -12.32
C LYS A 206 -3.44 -14.76 -11.25
N SER A 207 -4.09 -14.28 -10.19
CA SER A 207 -4.63 -15.08 -9.06
C SER A 207 -3.59 -15.70 -8.14
N LYS A 208 -2.29 -15.46 -8.35
CA LYS A 208 -1.19 -16.01 -7.55
C LYS A 208 -0.41 -14.94 -6.81
N LYS A 209 0.13 -15.28 -5.65
CA LYS A 209 1.10 -14.44 -4.97
C LYS A 209 2.46 -14.57 -5.65
N ILE A 210 2.98 -13.46 -6.15
CA ILE A 210 4.27 -13.40 -6.87
C ILE A 210 5.39 -13.02 -5.92
N LEU A 211 5.11 -12.12 -4.95
CA LEU A 211 6.09 -11.55 -4.06
C LEU A 211 5.47 -11.26 -2.71
N GLU A 212 6.24 -11.39 -1.63
CA GLU A 212 5.88 -10.94 -0.29
C GLU A 212 7.14 -10.62 0.52
N GLY A 213 7.09 -9.58 1.34
CA GLY A 213 8.18 -9.23 2.24
C GLY A 213 8.09 -7.79 2.76
N SER A 214 9.03 -7.39 3.62
CA SER A 214 9.17 -5.99 3.95
C SER A 214 9.61 -5.20 2.71
N LYS A 215 9.12 -3.97 2.57
CA LYS A 215 9.50 -3.08 1.46
C LYS A 215 11.02 -2.97 1.30
N ARG A 216 11.74 -2.91 2.43
CA ARG A 216 13.20 -2.86 2.44
C ARG A 216 13.83 -4.13 1.86
N GLN A 217 13.38 -5.32 2.31
CA GLN A 217 13.89 -6.60 1.81
C GLN A 217 13.63 -6.76 0.31
N VAL A 218 12.41 -6.41 -0.13
CA VAL A 218 12.06 -6.45 -1.55
C VAL A 218 12.99 -5.56 -2.37
N LYS A 219 13.19 -4.31 -1.96
CA LYS A 219 14.11 -3.39 -2.65
C LYS A 219 15.55 -3.91 -2.69
N GLU A 220 16.01 -4.51 -1.60
CA GLU A 220 17.35 -5.11 -1.53
C GLU A 220 17.50 -6.28 -2.50
N THR A 221 16.49 -7.15 -2.59
CA THR A 221 16.49 -8.31 -3.52
C THR A 221 16.58 -7.87 -4.98
N TYR A 222 15.97 -6.73 -5.34
CA TYR A 222 15.96 -6.20 -6.71
C TYR A 222 16.99 -5.09 -6.95
N ARG A 223 17.98 -4.97 -6.06
CA ARG A 223 19.06 -3.99 -6.16
C ARG A 223 19.93 -4.29 -7.38
N THR A 224 20.18 -3.28 -8.19
CA THR A 224 20.91 -3.42 -9.46
C THR A 224 22.39 -3.01 -9.36
N HIS A 225 22.86 -2.59 -8.16
CA HIS A 225 24.20 -2.03 -7.95
C HIS A 225 24.58 -0.98 -8.99
N THR A 226 23.64 -0.09 -9.25
CA THR A 226 23.76 0.99 -10.24
C THR A 226 23.89 2.31 -9.49
N TYR A 227 24.82 3.16 -9.92
CA TYR A 227 25.13 4.43 -9.26
C TYR A 227 24.97 5.58 -10.23
N THR A 228 24.31 6.64 -9.78
CA THR A 228 24.27 7.93 -10.48
C THR A 228 25.39 8.79 -9.93
N VAL A 229 26.26 9.26 -10.80
CA VAL A 229 27.42 10.10 -10.49
C VAL A 229 27.27 11.41 -11.24
N GLU A 230 27.32 12.53 -10.52
CA GLU A 230 27.47 13.85 -11.10
C GLU A 230 28.95 14.27 -10.95
N HIS A 231 29.57 14.66 -12.07
CA HIS A 231 31.01 14.85 -12.12
C HIS A 231 31.39 15.90 -13.18
N ARG A 232 32.60 16.45 -13.04
CA ARG A 232 33.17 17.37 -14.03
C ARG A 232 34.31 16.67 -14.76
N GLY A 233 34.34 16.86 -16.07
CA GLY A 233 35.33 16.22 -16.95
C GLY A 233 34.92 14.80 -17.39
N ALA A 234 35.44 14.38 -18.51
CA ALA A 234 35.27 13.02 -19.01
C ALA A 234 36.16 12.04 -18.21
N PHE A 235 35.70 10.82 -18.03
CA PHE A 235 36.48 9.75 -17.45
C PHE A 235 36.38 8.48 -18.29
N ASP A 236 37.34 7.59 -18.12
CA ASP A 236 37.29 6.23 -18.63
C ASP A 236 37.39 5.26 -17.45
N LEU A 237 36.57 4.24 -17.46
CA LEU A 237 36.50 3.21 -16.42
C LEU A 237 36.81 1.85 -17.00
N ASP A 238 37.39 0.97 -16.18
CA ASP A 238 37.64 -0.42 -16.51
C ASP A 238 36.32 -1.13 -16.88
N ALA A 239 36.13 -1.40 -18.17
CA ALA A 239 34.93 -2.04 -18.71
C ALA A 239 34.71 -3.48 -18.17
N ALA A 240 35.74 -4.12 -17.61
CA ALA A 240 35.60 -5.42 -16.96
C ALA A 240 34.85 -5.30 -15.62
N LYS A 241 35.03 -4.20 -14.88
CA LYS A 241 34.42 -3.95 -13.58
C LYS A 241 33.14 -3.13 -13.67
N TYR A 242 33.08 -2.19 -14.62
CA TYR A 242 32.02 -1.18 -14.67
C TYR A 242 31.38 -1.12 -16.07
N ARG A 243 30.08 -0.87 -16.11
CA ARG A 243 29.35 -0.60 -17.33
C ARG A 243 28.70 0.77 -17.26
N LEU A 244 29.10 1.68 -18.14
CA LEU A 244 28.42 2.96 -18.32
C LEU A 244 27.09 2.69 -19.04
N ILE A 245 25.98 2.89 -18.30
CA ILE A 245 24.62 2.69 -18.83
C ILE A 245 24.16 3.92 -19.59
N GLN A 246 24.42 5.10 -19.03
CA GLN A 246 24.00 6.38 -19.58
C GLN A 246 24.96 7.47 -19.15
N GLN A 247 25.24 8.39 -20.03
CA GLN A 247 25.92 9.66 -19.72
C GLN A 247 25.19 10.79 -20.45
N ARG A 248 24.97 11.88 -19.73
CA ARG A 248 24.42 13.11 -20.31
C ARG A 248 25.20 14.31 -19.83
N VAL A 249 25.39 15.28 -20.72
CA VAL A 249 25.89 16.59 -20.38
C VAL A 249 24.78 17.37 -19.68
N VAL A 250 25.07 17.98 -18.55
CA VAL A 250 24.13 18.84 -17.79
C VAL A 250 24.41 20.31 -18.13
N GLU A 251 25.67 20.73 -18.03
CA GLU A 251 26.18 22.07 -18.42
C GLU A 251 27.65 21.91 -18.82
N ASP A 252 28.12 22.63 -19.85
CA ASP A 252 29.49 22.64 -20.35
C ASP A 252 30.28 21.34 -20.11
N ASP A 253 31.16 21.31 -19.10
CA ASP A 253 31.99 20.17 -18.71
C ASP A 253 31.40 19.36 -17.53
N PHE A 254 30.11 19.55 -17.22
CA PHE A 254 29.42 18.89 -16.13
C PHE A 254 28.54 17.78 -16.65
N TYR A 255 28.75 16.55 -16.16
CA TYR A 255 28.10 15.34 -16.61
C TYR A 255 27.30 14.66 -15.51
N LYS A 256 26.25 13.95 -15.92
CA LYS A 256 25.54 13.00 -15.08
C LYS A 256 25.62 11.61 -15.72
N SER A 257 26.32 10.71 -15.06
CA SER A 257 26.59 9.35 -15.52
C SER A 257 25.85 8.32 -14.67
N VAL A 258 25.33 7.27 -15.29
CA VAL A 258 24.74 6.09 -14.63
C VAL A 258 25.65 4.92 -14.89
N ILE A 259 26.21 4.35 -13.82
CA ILE A 259 27.26 3.33 -13.87
C ILE A 259 26.76 2.09 -13.13
N ALA A 260 26.77 0.93 -13.76
CA ALA A 260 26.55 -0.36 -13.12
C ALA A 260 27.89 -1.01 -12.75
N VAL A 261 27.92 -1.64 -11.60
CA VAL A 261 29.05 -2.45 -11.13
C VAL A 261 28.81 -3.90 -11.55
N ASN A 262 29.74 -4.47 -12.31
CA ASN A 262 29.61 -5.81 -12.90
C ASN A 262 30.06 -6.94 -11.97
N ASP A 263 30.81 -6.63 -10.91
CA ASP A 263 31.38 -7.57 -9.95
C ASP A 263 31.03 -7.20 -8.50
N ASN A 264 31.57 -7.93 -7.54
CA ASN A 264 31.39 -7.65 -6.12
C ASN A 264 32.23 -6.47 -5.59
N SER A 265 32.73 -5.57 -6.45
CA SER A 265 33.61 -4.48 -6.03
C SER A 265 32.95 -3.44 -5.13
N GLY A 266 31.64 -3.34 -5.13
CA GLY A 266 30.88 -2.45 -4.26
C GLY A 266 31.08 -0.94 -4.51
N PRO A 267 30.30 -0.09 -3.82
CA PRO A 267 30.29 1.38 -4.07
C PRO A 267 31.63 2.05 -3.74
N ASN A 268 32.29 1.59 -2.70
CA ASN A 268 33.56 2.20 -2.27
C ASN A 268 34.68 1.99 -3.27
N GLN A 269 34.69 0.88 -4.01
CA GLN A 269 35.70 0.66 -5.03
C GLN A 269 35.43 1.53 -6.25
N LEU A 270 34.17 1.62 -6.72
CA LEU A 270 33.80 2.52 -7.80
C LEU A 270 34.18 3.99 -7.46
N LEU A 271 33.92 4.44 -6.25
CA LEU A 271 34.26 5.78 -5.83
C LEU A 271 35.79 6.01 -5.80
N ARG A 272 36.59 5.02 -5.33
CA ARG A 272 38.07 5.09 -5.35
C ARG A 272 38.61 5.18 -6.76
N ASP A 273 37.98 4.47 -7.69
CA ASP A 273 38.42 4.45 -9.10
C ASP A 273 38.00 5.74 -9.85
N LEU A 274 36.93 6.41 -9.40
CA LEU A 274 36.45 7.68 -9.97
C LEU A 274 37.26 8.91 -9.49
N ILE A 275 37.54 9.03 -8.19
CA ILE A 275 38.19 10.20 -7.58
C ILE A 275 39.50 10.61 -8.28
N PRO A 276 40.39 9.70 -8.72
CA PRO A 276 41.62 10.07 -9.40
C PRO A 276 41.44 10.61 -10.83
N VAL A 277 40.33 10.29 -11.48
CA VAL A 277 40.11 10.54 -12.91
C VAL A 277 39.08 11.63 -13.21
N THR A 278 38.27 12.01 -12.22
CA THR A 278 37.23 13.04 -12.39
C THR A 278 36.89 13.72 -11.06
N GLU A 279 36.36 14.95 -11.12
CA GLU A 279 35.85 15.66 -9.94
C GLU A 279 34.43 15.22 -9.64
N VAL A 280 34.23 14.41 -8.59
CA VAL A 280 32.93 13.87 -8.19
C VAL A 280 32.19 14.87 -7.34
N HIS A 281 30.98 15.30 -7.78
CA HIS A 281 30.11 16.23 -7.04
C HIS A 281 28.98 15.50 -6.30
N SER A 282 28.47 14.40 -6.88
CA SER A 282 27.41 13.59 -6.28
C SER A 282 27.62 12.12 -6.61
N PHE A 283 27.37 11.25 -5.63
CA PHE A 283 27.44 9.81 -5.79
C PHE A 283 26.26 9.17 -5.07
N ILE A 284 25.28 8.69 -5.83
CA ILE A 284 24.01 8.19 -5.29
C ILE A 284 23.72 6.80 -5.86
N GLU A 285 23.49 5.82 -5.00
CA GLU A 285 23.04 4.53 -5.46
C GLU A 285 21.59 4.60 -5.96
N LYS A 286 21.35 4.07 -7.15
CA LYS A 286 20.02 3.95 -7.73
C LYS A 286 19.31 2.73 -7.14
N ILE A 287 18.59 2.93 -6.04
CA ILE A 287 17.73 1.90 -5.47
C ILE A 287 16.45 1.84 -6.32
N PRO A 288 16.01 0.65 -6.78
CA PRO A 288 14.82 0.54 -7.59
C PRO A 288 13.57 0.99 -6.81
N THR A 289 12.70 1.71 -7.48
CA THR A 289 11.39 2.07 -6.95
C THR A 289 10.45 0.87 -6.96
N MET A 290 9.40 0.90 -6.13
CA MET A 290 8.37 -0.15 -6.15
C MET A 290 7.70 -0.26 -7.52
N SER A 291 7.59 0.85 -8.25
CA SER A 291 7.07 0.88 -9.62
C SER A 291 7.96 0.10 -10.60
N GLU A 292 9.28 0.31 -10.54
CA GLU A 292 10.25 -0.42 -11.39
C GLU A 292 10.23 -1.92 -11.10
N ILE A 293 10.20 -2.31 -9.81
CA ILE A 293 10.10 -3.72 -9.39
C ILE A 293 8.81 -4.35 -9.87
N PHE A 294 7.68 -3.67 -9.69
CA PHE A 294 6.37 -4.13 -10.15
C PHE A 294 6.35 -4.38 -11.67
N ILE A 295 6.84 -3.40 -12.46
CA ILE A 295 6.89 -3.52 -13.92
C ILE A 295 7.76 -4.71 -14.33
N THR A 296 8.90 -4.91 -13.68
CA THR A 296 9.81 -6.04 -13.97
C THR A 296 9.12 -7.38 -13.72
N LEU A 297 8.41 -7.52 -12.59
CA LEU A 297 7.74 -8.77 -12.23
C LEU A 297 6.53 -9.09 -13.10
N VAL A 298 5.71 -8.09 -13.39
CA VAL A 298 4.49 -8.28 -14.22
C VAL A 298 4.84 -8.44 -15.70
N LYS A 299 5.81 -7.71 -16.23
CA LYS A 299 6.27 -7.85 -17.63
C LYS A 299 7.18 -9.05 -17.86
N GLY A 300 8.04 -9.38 -16.89
CA GLY A 300 8.95 -10.54 -16.97
C GLY A 300 8.22 -11.89 -16.96
N GLY A 301 6.99 -11.95 -16.46
CA GLY A 301 6.11 -13.12 -16.56
C GLY A 301 5.47 -13.36 -17.95
N HIS A 302 5.82 -12.56 -18.94
CA HIS A 302 5.36 -12.74 -20.33
C HIS A 302 6.38 -13.46 -21.26
N HIS A 303 7.46 -14.00 -20.70
CA HIS A 303 8.50 -14.72 -21.47
C HIS A 303 8.63 -16.19 -21.04
N GLU A 304 7.50 -16.89 -20.81
CA GLU A 304 7.43 -18.35 -20.82
C GLU A 304 6.21 -18.81 -21.62
#